data_7b296cd23712a74134ed2e1f58f74de3
#
_entry.id   7b296cd23712a74134ed2e1f58f74de3
#
_cell.length_a   1.000
_cell.length_b   1.000
_cell.length_c   1.000
_cell.angle_alpha   90.00
_cell.angle_beta   90.00
_cell.angle_gamma   90.00
#
_symmetry.space_group_name_H-M   'P 1'
#
loop_
_entity.id
_entity.type
_entity.pdbx_description
1 polymer ?
#
loop_
_entity_poly.entity_id
_entity_poly.type
_entity_poly.pdbx_seq_one_letter_code
_entity_poly.pdbx_strand_id
1 'polypeptide(L)'
;MIQATWNELTLTPRFPLGTSKGVINVRTVWYLIAWDTDRPQVRGIGEAALFPGHSKEFPADVRTKLLELCADTSNWEQRLHDDLVHVPSVRFAVEQCLRDLQVSGSKVLFPSEFTLGRAGIPINGLVWMGDKDTMRERFKAQIDGGNRCMKMKIGAIGIDEELGLLTDVRREFSAKELTLRVDANGAFTNSTVMPVLERLAELEVESIEQPVPPGLYEVMAELCASSPLPIALDEDLIGMNTTEAKKDLLDHVKPQHIVIKPSMVGGWAAAQEWIDLAQERSIGWWITSALESSIGLNAIAQWTATLGVTVPQGLGTGSVYADNIPSPLTVKGGELRYLPEVAWDLERLAL
;
A
#
# COMPACT_ATOMS: atom_id res chain seq x y z
N MET A 1 23.99 -11.16 21.37
CA MET A 1 22.90 -10.37 22.04
C MET A 1 22.40 -9.31 21.06
N ILE A 2 21.08 -9.18 20.88
CA ILE A 2 20.51 -8.15 20.00
C ILE A 2 20.51 -6.82 20.73
N GLN A 3 20.92 -5.77 20.05
CA GLN A 3 20.73 -4.36 20.41
C GLN A 3 19.93 -3.67 19.33
N ALA A 4 19.23 -2.61 19.69
CA ALA A 4 18.42 -1.85 18.76
C ALA A 4 18.43 -0.36 19.05
N THR A 5 18.20 0.41 18.03
CA THR A 5 17.92 1.84 18.06
C THR A 5 16.82 2.16 17.06
N TRP A 6 16.32 3.37 17.11
CA TRP A 6 15.39 3.86 16.09
C TRP A 6 15.71 5.30 15.72
N ASN A 7 15.30 5.69 14.55
CA ASN A 7 15.33 7.09 14.12
C ASN A 7 14.05 7.46 13.35
N GLU A 8 13.88 8.75 13.14
CA GLU A 8 12.75 9.35 12.43
C GLU A 8 13.27 10.13 11.23
N LEU A 9 12.62 9.96 10.08
CA LEU A 9 12.94 10.69 8.87
C LEU A 9 11.69 11.32 8.29
N THR A 10 11.81 12.58 7.88
CA THR A 10 10.78 13.26 7.10
C THR A 10 11.11 13.18 5.62
N LEU A 11 10.14 12.73 4.84
CA LEU A 11 10.20 12.63 3.39
C LEU A 11 9.34 13.74 2.75
N THR A 12 9.83 14.32 1.68
CA THR A 12 9.16 15.38 0.94
C THR A 12 8.63 14.84 -0.39
N PRO A 13 7.32 14.80 -0.61
CA PRO A 13 6.78 14.47 -1.92
C PRO A 13 7.22 15.46 -3.00
N ARG A 14 7.42 14.97 -4.23
CA ARG A 14 7.79 15.83 -5.39
C ARG A 14 6.71 16.83 -5.78
N PHE A 15 5.48 16.55 -5.38
CA PHE A 15 4.30 17.41 -5.54
C PHE A 15 3.31 17.10 -4.40
N PRO A 16 2.42 18.04 -4.07
CA PRO A 16 1.38 17.80 -3.06
C PRO A 16 0.53 16.58 -3.41
N LEU A 17 0.44 15.61 -2.50
CA LEU A 17 -0.34 14.38 -2.73
C LEU A 17 -1.77 14.59 -2.23
N GLY A 18 -2.70 14.82 -3.15
CA GLY A 18 -4.11 14.98 -2.83
C GLY A 18 -4.75 13.64 -2.49
N THR A 19 -5.43 13.59 -1.35
CA THR A 19 -6.27 12.46 -0.90
C THR A 19 -7.63 12.98 -0.47
N SER A 20 -8.62 12.10 -0.27
CA SER A 20 -9.93 12.47 0.28
C SER A 20 -9.87 13.05 1.71
N LYS A 21 -8.77 12.83 2.43
CA LYS A 21 -8.54 13.33 3.81
C LYS A 21 -7.67 14.58 3.87
N GLY A 22 -7.28 15.12 2.73
CA GLY A 22 -6.46 16.33 2.62
C GLY A 22 -5.21 16.13 1.79
N VAL A 23 -4.30 17.08 1.87
CA VAL A 23 -3.06 17.12 1.08
C VAL A 23 -1.87 16.74 1.96
N ILE A 24 -1.08 15.78 1.50
CA ILE A 24 0.16 15.36 2.15
C ILE A 24 1.32 16.14 1.52
N ASN A 25 1.93 17.04 2.29
CA ASN A 25 3.09 17.82 1.89
C ASN A 25 4.40 17.29 2.45
N VAL A 26 4.32 16.53 3.53
CA VAL A 26 5.45 15.85 4.17
C VAL A 26 4.99 14.51 4.74
N ARG A 27 5.90 13.55 4.83
CA ARG A 27 5.64 12.24 5.39
C ARG A 27 6.71 11.90 6.41
N THR A 28 6.31 11.63 7.64
CA THR A 28 7.21 11.11 8.67
C THR A 28 7.15 9.58 8.67
N VAL A 29 8.31 8.95 8.71
CA VAL A 29 8.50 7.50 8.84
C VAL A 29 9.51 7.23 9.94
N TRP A 30 9.43 6.08 10.56
CA TRP A 30 10.32 5.65 11.64
C TRP A 30 11.02 4.36 11.23
N TYR A 31 12.33 4.29 11.50
CA TYR A 31 13.13 3.11 11.22
C TYR A 31 13.56 2.46 12.52
N LEU A 32 13.23 1.18 12.68
CA LEU A 32 13.78 0.30 13.70
C LEU A 32 15.04 -0.34 13.15
N ILE A 33 16.15 -0.21 13.85
CA ILE A 33 17.46 -0.70 13.43
C ILE A 33 18.00 -1.59 14.53
N ALA A 34 18.33 -2.83 14.20
CA ALA A 34 18.86 -3.78 15.16
C ALA A 34 20.13 -4.48 14.64
N TRP A 35 20.94 -4.97 15.56
CA TRP A 35 22.17 -5.73 15.27
C TRP A 35 22.51 -6.72 16.38
N ASP A 36 23.22 -7.76 16.02
CA ASP A 36 23.86 -8.64 16.98
C ASP A 36 25.18 -8.02 17.44
N THR A 37 25.42 -7.96 18.77
CA THR A 37 26.68 -7.45 19.35
C THR A 37 27.91 -8.20 18.84
N ASP A 38 27.76 -9.48 18.47
CA ASP A 38 28.84 -10.28 17.92
C ASP A 38 29.13 -10.00 16.43
N ARG A 39 28.15 -9.35 15.76
CA ARG A 39 28.23 -8.94 14.35
C ARG A 39 27.67 -7.53 14.15
N PRO A 40 28.29 -6.50 14.76
CA PRO A 40 27.71 -5.15 14.80
C PRO A 40 27.60 -4.47 13.43
N GLN A 41 28.30 -4.98 12.41
CA GLN A 41 28.21 -4.51 11.03
C GLN A 41 26.95 -5.02 10.29
N VAL A 42 26.31 -6.07 10.79
CA VAL A 42 25.06 -6.60 10.23
C VAL A 42 23.89 -5.84 10.85
N ARG A 43 23.23 -5.02 10.04
CA ARG A 43 22.09 -4.18 10.47
C ARG A 43 20.80 -4.68 9.84
N GLY A 44 19.86 -5.13 10.67
CA GLY A 44 18.48 -5.33 10.27
C GLY A 44 17.73 -3.99 10.35
N ILE A 45 16.95 -3.68 9.33
CA ILE A 45 16.20 -2.43 9.25
C ILE A 45 14.74 -2.73 8.95
N GLY A 46 13.82 -2.08 9.67
CA GLY A 46 12.40 -2.12 9.38
C GLY A 46 11.80 -0.72 9.47
N GLU A 47 10.80 -0.46 8.66
CA GLU A 47 10.10 0.83 8.59
C GLU A 47 8.71 0.73 9.18
N ALA A 48 8.40 1.63 10.13
CA ALA A 48 7.05 1.93 10.56
C ALA A 48 6.57 3.20 9.85
N ALA A 49 5.45 3.11 9.12
CA ALA A 49 4.92 4.22 8.34
C ALA A 49 3.42 4.39 8.59
N LEU A 50 3.03 5.57 9.10
CA LEU A 50 1.62 5.92 9.27
C LEU A 50 1.08 6.59 8.02
N PHE A 51 -0.15 6.28 7.63
CA PHE A 51 -0.83 6.99 6.57
C PHE A 51 -1.77 8.05 7.18
N PRO A 52 -1.46 9.35 7.04
CA PRO A 52 -2.22 10.40 7.70
C PRO A 52 -3.71 10.35 7.33
N GLY A 53 -4.58 10.39 8.36
CA GLY A 53 -6.03 10.33 8.21
C GLY A 53 -6.62 8.92 8.00
N HIS A 54 -5.79 7.90 7.80
CA HIS A 54 -6.23 6.51 7.62
C HIS A 54 -5.71 5.55 8.69
N SER A 55 -4.45 5.68 9.12
CA SER A 55 -3.91 4.89 10.24
C SER A 55 -4.69 5.16 11.51
N LYS A 56 -4.93 4.11 12.30
CA LYS A 56 -5.57 4.21 13.63
C LYS A 56 -4.56 4.56 14.72
N GLU A 57 -3.28 4.42 14.44
CA GLU A 57 -2.16 4.76 15.30
C GLU A 57 -1.81 6.25 15.20
N PHE A 58 -1.23 6.79 16.27
CA PHE A 58 -0.68 8.14 16.27
C PHE A 58 0.86 8.11 16.33
N PRO A 59 1.55 9.18 15.89
CA PRO A 59 3.01 9.27 15.98
C PRO A 59 3.57 9.02 17.39
N ALA A 60 2.83 9.40 18.44
CA ALA A 60 3.21 9.15 19.81
C ALA A 60 3.22 7.66 20.17
N ASP A 61 2.24 6.90 19.67
CA ASP A 61 2.15 5.45 19.90
C ASP A 61 3.35 4.73 19.28
N VAL A 62 3.68 5.10 18.02
CA VAL A 62 4.85 4.56 17.31
C VAL A 62 6.14 4.82 18.09
N ARG A 63 6.39 6.07 18.49
CA ARG A 63 7.60 6.43 19.24
C ARG A 63 7.69 5.70 20.59
N THR A 64 6.59 5.63 21.33
CA THR A 64 6.53 4.91 22.60
C THR A 64 6.87 3.43 22.40
N LYS A 65 6.25 2.80 21.40
CA LYS A 65 6.47 1.39 21.13
C LYS A 65 7.89 1.08 20.64
N LEU A 66 8.48 1.95 19.83
CA LEU A 66 9.88 1.82 19.41
C LEU A 66 10.86 1.99 20.57
N LEU A 67 10.60 2.92 21.50
CA LEU A 67 11.40 3.07 22.74
C LEU A 67 11.35 1.79 23.58
N GLU A 68 10.16 1.21 23.80
CA GLU A 68 10.01 -0.06 24.54
C GLU A 68 10.78 -1.21 23.86
N LEU A 69 10.70 -1.33 22.54
CA LEU A 69 11.40 -2.36 21.77
C LEU A 69 12.91 -2.22 21.86
N CYS A 70 13.43 -0.99 21.82
CA CYS A 70 14.87 -0.74 21.97
C CYS A 70 15.36 -0.97 23.39
N ALA A 71 14.51 -0.76 24.41
CA ALA A 71 14.84 -1.01 25.81
C ALA A 71 14.87 -2.51 26.15
N ASP A 72 14.03 -3.32 25.49
CA ASP A 72 13.99 -4.77 25.66
C ASP A 72 13.84 -5.46 24.29
N THR A 73 14.95 -6.08 23.84
CA THR A 73 15.03 -6.80 22.57
C THR A 73 14.77 -8.31 22.70
N SER A 74 14.50 -8.81 23.90
CA SER A 74 14.53 -10.27 24.19
C SER A 74 13.34 -11.03 23.63
N ASN A 75 12.18 -10.39 23.44
CA ASN A 75 10.91 -11.07 23.16
C ASN A 75 10.18 -10.51 21.92
N TRP A 76 10.89 -9.97 20.94
CA TRP A 76 10.27 -9.34 19.77
C TRP A 76 9.35 -10.29 18.98
N GLU A 77 9.77 -11.55 18.80
CA GLU A 77 8.95 -12.55 18.08
C GLU A 77 7.61 -12.82 18.78
N GLN A 78 7.62 -12.93 20.12
CA GLN A 78 6.40 -13.11 20.89
C GLN A 78 5.52 -11.85 20.81
N ARG A 79 6.11 -10.67 20.92
CA ARG A 79 5.40 -9.38 20.87
C ARG A 79 4.67 -9.15 19.54
N LEU A 80 5.14 -9.78 18.43
CA LEU A 80 4.41 -9.75 17.15
C LEU A 80 2.99 -10.33 17.26
N HIS A 81 2.77 -11.25 18.19
CA HIS A 81 1.49 -11.92 18.40
C HIS A 81 0.70 -11.36 19.60
N ASP A 82 1.35 -10.57 20.45
CA ASP A 82 0.77 -10.00 21.66
C ASP A 82 0.42 -8.50 21.46
N ASP A 83 1.22 -7.61 22.00
CA ASP A 83 0.90 -6.18 22.08
C ASP A 83 1.09 -5.42 20.75
N LEU A 84 1.95 -5.92 19.85
CA LEU A 84 2.19 -5.26 18.57
C LEU A 84 1.03 -5.42 17.56
N VAL A 85 0.08 -6.31 17.81
CA VAL A 85 -1.14 -6.41 16.97
C VAL A 85 -1.97 -5.13 16.98
N HIS A 86 -1.82 -4.31 18.02
CA HIS A 86 -2.52 -3.03 18.17
C HIS A 86 -1.74 -1.84 17.59
N VAL A 87 -0.51 -2.06 17.13
CA VAL A 87 0.36 -1.03 16.52
C VAL A 87 0.92 -1.60 15.19
N PRO A 88 0.03 -1.79 14.19
CA PRO A 88 0.34 -2.51 12.96
C PRO A 88 1.57 -1.99 12.20
N SER A 89 1.81 -0.70 12.18
CA SER A 89 3.00 -0.13 11.52
C SER A 89 4.30 -0.57 12.20
N VAL A 90 4.34 -0.57 13.54
CA VAL A 90 5.51 -1.02 14.31
C VAL A 90 5.66 -2.54 14.23
N ARG A 91 4.55 -3.29 14.26
CA ARG A 91 4.57 -4.73 14.04
C ARG A 91 5.26 -5.07 12.74
N PHE A 92 4.90 -4.39 11.65
CA PHE A 92 5.54 -4.58 10.35
C PHE A 92 7.02 -4.18 10.36
N ALA A 93 7.38 -3.10 11.05
CA ALA A 93 8.80 -2.72 11.21
C ALA A 93 9.62 -3.82 11.91
N VAL A 94 9.06 -4.46 12.95
CA VAL A 94 9.72 -5.58 13.65
C VAL A 94 9.88 -6.79 12.74
N GLU A 95 8.82 -7.18 11.99
CA GLU A 95 8.90 -8.27 11.00
C GLU A 95 10.02 -8.02 9.98
N GLN A 96 10.08 -6.81 9.40
CA GLN A 96 11.12 -6.41 8.45
C GLN A 96 12.52 -6.48 9.08
N CYS A 97 12.69 -5.90 10.25
CA CYS A 97 13.97 -5.82 10.95
C CYS A 97 14.51 -7.21 11.28
N LEU A 98 13.68 -8.10 11.84
CA LEU A 98 14.03 -9.48 12.15
C LEU A 98 14.40 -10.25 10.87
N ARG A 99 13.61 -10.10 9.82
CA ARG A 99 13.87 -10.76 8.55
C ARG A 99 15.17 -10.30 7.91
N ASP A 100 15.47 -9.00 7.98
CA ASP A 100 16.71 -8.45 7.44
C ASP A 100 17.95 -8.93 8.23
N LEU A 101 17.83 -9.05 9.56
CA LEU A 101 18.88 -9.69 10.38
C LEU A 101 19.14 -11.16 9.97
N GLN A 102 18.07 -11.93 9.72
CA GLN A 102 18.16 -13.32 9.27
C GLN A 102 18.93 -13.46 7.95
N VAL A 103 18.79 -12.49 7.04
CA VAL A 103 19.49 -12.44 5.76
C VAL A 103 20.79 -11.62 5.82
N SER A 104 21.35 -11.46 7.02
CA SER A 104 22.63 -10.77 7.28
C SER A 104 22.65 -9.30 6.84
N GLY A 105 21.54 -8.60 6.92
CA GLY A 105 21.40 -7.18 6.59
C GLY A 105 21.49 -6.85 5.10
N SER A 106 21.29 -7.83 4.23
CA SER A 106 21.46 -7.68 2.78
C SER A 106 20.37 -6.87 2.10
N LYS A 107 19.25 -6.61 2.77
CA LYS A 107 18.00 -6.04 2.20
C LYS A 107 17.36 -6.91 1.12
N VAL A 108 17.91 -8.10 0.84
CA VAL A 108 17.27 -9.14 0.02
C VAL A 108 16.50 -10.05 0.97
N LEU A 109 15.29 -9.61 1.34
CA LEU A 109 14.46 -10.23 2.36
C LEU A 109 13.85 -11.55 1.88
N PHE A 110 13.46 -11.63 0.62
CA PHE A 110 12.87 -12.80 -0.02
C PHE A 110 13.56 -13.06 -1.36
N PRO A 111 14.64 -13.90 -1.38
CA PRO A 111 15.29 -14.26 -2.63
C PRO A 111 14.32 -14.87 -3.64
N SER A 112 14.27 -14.32 -4.86
CA SER A 112 13.33 -14.69 -5.91
C SER A 112 13.83 -14.20 -7.27
N GLU A 113 13.15 -14.57 -8.36
CA GLU A 113 13.43 -14.05 -9.69
C GLU A 113 13.31 -12.51 -9.76
N PHE A 114 12.46 -11.92 -8.90
CA PHE A 114 12.36 -10.48 -8.75
C PHE A 114 13.68 -9.87 -8.22
N THR A 115 14.21 -10.37 -7.12
CA THR A 115 15.44 -9.86 -6.50
C THR A 115 16.70 -10.19 -7.32
N LEU A 116 16.62 -11.15 -8.25
CA LEU A 116 17.64 -11.42 -9.24
C LEU A 116 17.53 -10.52 -10.49
N GLY A 117 16.56 -9.60 -10.54
CA GLY A 117 16.34 -8.71 -11.67
C GLY A 117 15.74 -9.38 -12.91
N ARG A 118 15.30 -10.64 -12.82
CA ARG A 118 14.81 -11.45 -13.96
C ARG A 118 13.30 -11.33 -14.17
N ALA A 119 12.54 -10.99 -13.13
CA ALA A 119 11.11 -10.77 -13.20
C ALA A 119 10.74 -9.39 -12.64
N GLY A 120 9.62 -8.81 -13.12
CA GLY A 120 9.00 -7.63 -12.55
C GLY A 120 7.67 -8.00 -11.87
N ILE A 121 7.17 -7.11 -11.03
CA ILE A 121 5.81 -7.17 -10.48
C ILE A 121 4.94 -6.25 -11.34
N PRO A 122 3.86 -6.73 -11.97
CA PRO A 122 2.96 -5.85 -12.69
C PRO A 122 2.32 -4.85 -11.74
N ILE A 123 2.29 -3.57 -12.12
CA ILE A 123 1.72 -2.50 -11.30
C ILE A 123 0.67 -1.69 -12.08
N ASN A 124 -0.24 -1.08 -11.34
CA ASN A 124 -1.07 -0.03 -11.90
C ASN A 124 -0.34 1.33 -11.85
N GLY A 125 -0.52 2.14 -12.88
CA GLY A 125 -0.21 3.55 -12.83
C GLY A 125 -1.19 4.28 -11.90
N LEU A 126 -0.70 5.26 -11.14
CA LEU A 126 -1.52 6.05 -10.22
C LEU A 126 -1.67 7.48 -10.72
N VAL A 127 -2.92 7.91 -10.90
CA VAL A 127 -3.27 9.30 -11.23
C VAL A 127 -3.77 9.98 -9.97
N TRP A 128 -2.91 10.83 -9.40
CA TRP A 128 -3.20 11.63 -8.22
C TRP A 128 -4.21 12.73 -8.53
N MET A 129 -5.01 13.09 -7.53
CA MET A 129 -5.95 14.20 -7.61
C MET A 129 -5.25 15.50 -8.01
N GLY A 130 -5.94 16.32 -8.79
CA GLY A 130 -5.49 17.60 -9.30
C GLY A 130 -6.60 18.26 -10.11
N ASP A 131 -6.33 19.39 -10.75
CA ASP A 131 -7.24 19.89 -11.78
C ASP A 131 -7.25 18.99 -13.02
N LYS A 132 -8.24 19.21 -13.89
CA LYS A 132 -8.50 18.35 -15.06
C LYS A 132 -7.28 18.22 -15.99
N ASP A 133 -6.57 19.31 -16.24
CA ASP A 133 -5.43 19.30 -17.17
C ASP A 133 -4.24 18.57 -16.56
N THR A 134 -3.95 18.81 -15.28
CA THR A 134 -2.91 18.09 -14.53
C THR A 134 -3.20 16.57 -14.48
N MET A 135 -4.45 16.17 -14.26
CA MET A 135 -4.82 14.75 -14.25
C MET A 135 -4.67 14.12 -15.63
N ARG A 136 -5.04 14.83 -16.70
CA ARG A 136 -4.83 14.36 -18.09
C ARG A 136 -3.36 14.17 -18.42
N GLU A 137 -2.49 15.12 -18.05
CA GLU A 137 -1.04 14.98 -18.23
C GLU A 137 -0.46 13.79 -17.48
N ARG A 138 -0.91 13.58 -16.23
CA ARG A 138 -0.50 12.42 -15.42
C ARG A 138 -0.95 11.11 -16.06
N PHE A 139 -2.19 11.03 -16.55
CA PHE A 139 -2.68 9.86 -17.30
C PHE A 139 -1.78 9.55 -18.48
N LYS A 140 -1.51 10.55 -19.32
CA LYS A 140 -0.65 10.39 -20.50
C LYS A 140 0.75 9.90 -20.11
N ALA A 141 1.37 10.53 -19.13
CA ALA A 141 2.71 10.14 -18.66
C ALA A 141 2.76 8.68 -18.17
N GLN A 142 1.71 8.19 -17.51
CA GLN A 142 1.63 6.81 -17.05
C GLN A 142 1.44 5.83 -18.21
N ILE A 143 0.62 6.15 -19.20
CA ILE A 143 0.42 5.32 -20.39
C ILE A 143 1.70 5.27 -21.22
N ASP A 144 2.34 6.41 -21.45
CA ASP A 144 3.63 6.50 -22.15
C ASP A 144 4.72 5.71 -21.40
N GLY A 145 4.65 5.65 -20.08
CA GLY A 145 5.48 4.80 -19.20
C GLY A 145 5.21 3.29 -19.30
N GLY A 146 4.22 2.87 -20.09
CA GLY A 146 3.90 1.47 -20.37
C GLY A 146 2.86 0.84 -19.46
N ASN A 147 2.22 1.61 -18.57
CA ASN A 147 1.14 1.09 -17.72
C ASN A 147 -0.08 0.71 -18.58
N ARG A 148 -0.67 -0.44 -18.30
CA ARG A 148 -1.90 -0.95 -18.95
C ARG A 148 -3.06 -1.14 -17.96
N CYS A 149 -2.84 -0.80 -16.69
CA CYS A 149 -3.84 -0.64 -15.67
C CYS A 149 -3.62 0.72 -15.00
N MET A 150 -4.66 1.52 -14.91
CA MET A 150 -4.61 2.87 -14.34
C MET A 150 -5.58 2.96 -13.17
N LYS A 151 -5.10 3.45 -12.02
CA LYS A 151 -5.93 3.78 -10.88
C LYS A 151 -6.05 5.30 -10.75
N MET A 152 -7.27 5.84 -10.87
CA MET A 152 -7.54 7.26 -10.70
C MET A 152 -8.25 7.50 -9.37
N LYS A 153 -7.74 8.46 -8.60
CA LYS A 153 -8.45 8.97 -7.42
C LYS A 153 -9.63 9.84 -7.85
N ILE A 154 -10.81 9.59 -7.25
CA ILE A 154 -12.05 10.32 -7.54
C ILE A 154 -12.69 10.87 -6.25
N GLY A 155 -13.64 11.80 -6.40
CA GLY A 155 -14.37 12.41 -5.29
C GLY A 155 -13.72 13.67 -4.73
N ALA A 156 -12.75 14.28 -5.42
CA ALA A 156 -12.06 15.52 -4.98
C ALA A 156 -12.48 16.77 -5.75
N ILE A 157 -12.69 16.63 -7.04
CA ILE A 157 -13.28 17.66 -7.91
C ILE A 157 -14.71 17.26 -8.24
N GLY A 158 -15.44 18.00 -9.05
CA GLY A 158 -16.79 17.60 -9.42
C GLY A 158 -16.80 16.26 -10.14
N ILE A 159 -17.68 15.33 -9.74
CA ILE A 159 -17.75 13.98 -10.32
C ILE A 159 -17.94 14.00 -11.85
N ASP A 160 -18.62 15.00 -12.40
CA ASP A 160 -18.80 15.15 -13.85
C ASP A 160 -17.48 15.46 -14.56
N GLU A 161 -16.58 16.19 -13.94
CA GLU A 161 -15.24 16.45 -14.47
C GLU A 161 -14.38 15.20 -14.45
N GLU A 162 -14.44 14.43 -13.36
CA GLU A 162 -13.72 13.16 -13.20
C GLU A 162 -14.20 12.12 -14.21
N LEU A 163 -15.50 11.95 -14.36
CA LEU A 163 -16.12 11.08 -15.36
C LEU A 163 -15.80 11.55 -16.79
N GLY A 164 -15.73 12.88 -17.01
CA GLY A 164 -15.29 13.44 -18.28
C GLY A 164 -13.87 13.02 -18.67
N LEU A 165 -12.94 13.01 -17.71
CA LEU A 165 -11.56 12.50 -17.93
C LEU A 165 -11.56 11.00 -18.29
N LEU A 166 -12.31 10.18 -17.55
CA LEU A 166 -12.41 8.75 -17.84
C LEU A 166 -13.06 8.49 -19.20
N THR A 167 -14.05 9.30 -19.58
CA THR A 167 -14.70 9.25 -20.91
C THR A 167 -13.68 9.56 -22.02
N ASP A 168 -12.86 10.60 -21.85
CA ASP A 168 -11.81 10.95 -22.82
C ASP A 168 -10.80 9.82 -22.95
N VAL A 169 -10.36 9.21 -21.85
CA VAL A 169 -9.47 8.04 -21.86
C VAL A 169 -10.13 6.85 -22.56
N ARG A 170 -11.41 6.58 -22.28
CA ARG A 170 -12.13 5.43 -22.86
C ARG A 170 -12.42 5.59 -24.35
N ARG A 171 -12.50 6.83 -24.86
CA ARG A 171 -12.58 7.11 -26.30
C ARG A 171 -11.29 6.75 -27.04
N GLU A 172 -10.14 6.87 -26.38
CA GLU A 172 -8.83 6.60 -26.94
C GLU A 172 -8.42 5.13 -26.76
N PHE A 173 -8.76 4.54 -25.60
CA PHE A 173 -8.38 3.17 -25.23
C PHE A 173 -9.59 2.35 -24.83
N SER A 174 -9.81 1.22 -25.49
CA SER A 174 -10.83 0.25 -25.08
C SER A 174 -10.48 -0.39 -23.71
N ALA A 175 -11.47 -1.01 -23.07
CA ALA A 175 -11.26 -1.72 -21.81
C ALA A 175 -10.27 -2.93 -21.94
N LYS A 176 -10.11 -3.46 -23.14
CA LYS A 176 -9.12 -4.53 -23.43
C LYS A 176 -7.68 -4.01 -23.53
N GLU A 177 -7.49 -2.74 -23.91
CA GLU A 177 -6.18 -2.12 -24.06
C GLU A 177 -5.71 -1.48 -22.76
N LEU A 178 -6.65 -0.92 -21.97
CA LEU A 178 -6.36 -0.20 -20.75
C LEU A 178 -7.42 -0.49 -19.68
N THR A 179 -7.02 -1.17 -18.63
CA THR A 179 -7.85 -1.37 -17.43
C THR A 179 -7.93 -0.07 -16.64
N LEU A 180 -9.13 0.34 -16.26
CA LEU A 180 -9.37 1.49 -15.39
C LEU A 180 -9.87 1.02 -14.03
N ARG A 181 -9.23 1.44 -12.96
CA ARG A 181 -9.66 1.36 -11.58
C ARG A 181 -9.89 2.76 -11.04
N VAL A 182 -10.82 2.93 -10.15
CA VAL A 182 -11.00 4.19 -9.44
C VAL A 182 -10.96 3.97 -7.93
N ASP A 183 -10.56 5.01 -7.20
CA ASP A 183 -10.44 4.97 -5.76
C ASP A 183 -11.10 6.23 -5.17
N ALA A 184 -12.19 6.02 -4.47
CA ALA A 184 -12.99 7.09 -3.89
C ALA A 184 -12.58 7.45 -2.45
N ASN A 185 -11.80 6.61 -1.77
CA ASN A 185 -11.42 6.79 -0.36
C ASN A 185 -12.59 7.22 0.54
N GLY A 186 -13.77 6.67 0.32
CA GLY A 186 -14.98 6.97 1.09
C GLY A 186 -15.64 8.32 0.77
N ALA A 187 -15.45 8.87 -0.41
CA ALA A 187 -15.93 10.20 -0.75
C ALA A 187 -17.46 10.31 -0.92
N PHE A 188 -18.14 9.21 -1.26
CA PHE A 188 -19.58 9.25 -1.56
C PHE A 188 -20.46 8.94 -0.35
N THR A 189 -21.69 9.43 -0.39
CA THR A 189 -22.73 9.07 0.58
C THR A 189 -23.64 7.98 0.01
N ASN A 190 -24.45 7.34 0.88
CA ASN A 190 -25.42 6.34 0.45
C ASN A 190 -26.37 6.87 -0.64
N SER A 191 -26.74 8.14 -0.60
CA SER A 191 -27.66 8.75 -1.57
C SER A 191 -27.01 9.15 -2.90
N THR A 192 -25.69 9.31 -2.95
CA THR A 192 -24.97 9.78 -4.14
C THR A 192 -24.18 8.70 -4.85
N VAL A 193 -23.90 7.58 -4.20
CA VAL A 193 -22.97 6.56 -4.69
C VAL A 193 -23.52 5.78 -5.90
N MET A 194 -24.77 5.31 -5.85
CA MET A 194 -25.31 4.42 -6.90
C MET A 194 -25.29 5.06 -8.30
N PRO A 195 -25.76 6.32 -8.50
CA PRO A 195 -25.65 6.98 -9.80
C PRO A 195 -24.22 7.12 -10.33
N VAL A 196 -23.22 7.23 -9.42
CA VAL A 196 -21.81 7.26 -9.80
C VAL A 196 -21.36 5.88 -10.27
N LEU A 197 -21.75 4.82 -9.55
CA LEU A 197 -21.42 3.43 -9.92
C LEU A 197 -21.97 3.07 -11.31
N GLU A 198 -23.21 3.44 -11.59
CA GLU A 198 -23.84 3.22 -12.91
C GLU A 198 -23.04 3.90 -14.04
N ARG A 199 -22.64 5.15 -13.86
CA ARG A 199 -21.85 5.88 -14.86
C ARG A 199 -20.44 5.32 -15.02
N LEU A 200 -19.80 4.85 -13.95
CA LEU A 200 -18.51 4.18 -14.01
C LEU A 200 -18.59 2.84 -14.74
N ALA A 201 -19.68 2.09 -14.54
CA ALA A 201 -19.93 0.84 -15.25
C ALA A 201 -20.13 1.05 -16.76
N GLU A 202 -20.82 2.11 -17.17
CA GLU A 202 -20.97 2.50 -18.59
C GLU A 202 -19.59 2.79 -19.25
N LEU A 203 -18.62 3.24 -18.47
CA LEU A 203 -17.22 3.46 -18.90
C LEU A 203 -16.36 2.21 -18.79
N GLU A 204 -16.94 1.05 -18.51
CA GLU A 204 -16.22 -0.22 -18.34
C GLU A 204 -15.05 -0.10 -17.34
N VAL A 205 -15.27 0.64 -16.22
CA VAL A 205 -14.32 0.68 -15.10
C VAL A 205 -14.31 -0.70 -14.44
N GLU A 206 -13.10 -1.26 -14.21
CA GLU A 206 -12.95 -2.62 -13.68
C GLU A 206 -13.43 -2.72 -12.23
N SER A 207 -13.11 -1.72 -11.40
CA SER A 207 -13.49 -1.72 -9.99
C SER A 207 -13.44 -0.32 -9.37
N ILE A 208 -14.22 -0.14 -8.29
CA ILE A 208 -14.12 1.03 -7.41
C ILE A 208 -13.63 0.61 -6.03
N GLU A 209 -12.62 1.32 -5.52
CA GLU A 209 -12.06 1.14 -4.19
C GLU A 209 -12.76 2.08 -3.20
N GLN A 210 -13.24 1.54 -2.07
CA GLN A 210 -13.85 2.23 -0.93
C GLN A 210 -14.82 3.37 -1.33
N PRO A 211 -15.98 3.05 -1.92
CA PRO A 211 -16.91 4.07 -2.43
C PRO A 211 -17.53 4.96 -1.34
N VAL A 212 -17.81 4.40 -0.16
CA VAL A 212 -18.39 5.11 0.99
C VAL A 212 -17.46 5.09 2.20
N PRO A 213 -17.62 6.00 3.18
CA PRO A 213 -16.78 6.06 4.37
C PRO A 213 -16.67 4.71 5.08
N PRO A 214 -15.46 4.35 5.60
CA PRO A 214 -15.27 3.11 6.34
C PRO A 214 -16.16 3.05 7.58
N GLY A 215 -16.58 1.83 7.95
CA GLY A 215 -17.47 1.56 9.07
C GLY A 215 -18.98 1.57 8.70
N LEU A 216 -19.34 1.91 7.49
CA LEU A 216 -20.72 1.82 6.99
C LEU A 216 -21.00 0.44 6.39
N TYR A 217 -20.80 -0.62 7.19
CA TYR A 217 -20.79 -2.01 6.69
C TYR A 217 -22.12 -2.46 6.07
N GLU A 218 -23.27 -2.02 6.61
CA GLU A 218 -24.59 -2.33 6.04
C GLU A 218 -24.75 -1.73 4.64
N VAL A 219 -24.39 -0.44 4.50
CA VAL A 219 -24.42 0.26 3.21
C VAL A 219 -23.47 -0.40 2.23
N MET A 220 -22.25 -0.74 2.68
CA MET A 220 -21.25 -1.40 1.85
C MET A 220 -21.71 -2.78 1.39
N ALA A 221 -22.36 -3.56 2.26
CA ALA A 221 -22.94 -4.86 1.91
C ALA A 221 -24.05 -4.74 0.85
N GLU A 222 -24.95 -3.77 1.01
CA GLU A 222 -25.98 -3.47 0.00
C GLU A 222 -25.36 -3.09 -1.35
N LEU A 223 -24.32 -2.25 -1.33
CA LEU A 223 -23.59 -1.86 -2.53
C LEU A 223 -22.89 -3.05 -3.19
N CYS A 224 -22.18 -3.88 -2.43
CA CYS A 224 -21.52 -5.08 -2.97
C CYS A 224 -22.51 -6.06 -3.61
N ALA A 225 -23.75 -6.12 -3.09
CA ALA A 225 -24.79 -6.99 -3.62
C ALA A 225 -25.46 -6.44 -4.89
N SER A 226 -25.46 -5.12 -5.11
CA SER A 226 -26.27 -4.46 -6.16
C SER A 226 -25.48 -3.61 -7.15
N SER A 227 -24.19 -3.34 -6.89
CA SER A 227 -23.33 -2.53 -7.75
C SER A 227 -23.16 -3.15 -9.14
N PRO A 228 -23.25 -2.33 -10.23
CA PRO A 228 -23.00 -2.81 -11.59
C PRO A 228 -21.51 -3.03 -11.89
N LEU A 229 -20.59 -2.64 -11.00
CA LEU A 229 -19.15 -2.90 -11.13
C LEU A 229 -18.59 -3.43 -9.79
N PRO A 230 -17.48 -4.19 -9.81
CA PRO A 230 -16.85 -4.72 -8.62
C PRO A 230 -16.42 -3.64 -7.62
N ILE A 231 -16.62 -3.92 -6.32
CA ILE A 231 -16.19 -3.07 -5.21
C ILE A 231 -14.99 -3.72 -4.52
N ALA A 232 -13.99 -2.90 -4.20
CA ALA A 232 -12.81 -3.28 -3.42
C ALA A 232 -12.81 -2.55 -2.08
N LEU A 233 -12.67 -3.30 -0.96
CA LEU A 233 -12.47 -2.70 0.36
C LEU A 233 -10.98 -2.35 0.56
N ASP A 234 -10.74 -1.18 1.15
CA ASP A 234 -9.42 -0.70 1.56
C ASP A 234 -9.44 -0.28 3.03
N GLU A 235 -10.00 0.88 3.33
CA GLU A 235 -9.98 1.45 4.67
C GLU A 235 -10.77 0.62 5.69
N ASP A 236 -11.75 -0.15 5.26
CA ASP A 236 -12.50 -1.06 6.13
C ASP A 236 -11.66 -2.22 6.69
N LEU A 237 -10.51 -2.53 6.06
CA LEU A 237 -9.58 -3.54 6.56
C LEU A 237 -8.75 -3.04 7.75
N ILE A 238 -8.60 -1.71 7.88
CA ILE A 238 -7.70 -1.09 8.84
C ILE A 238 -8.29 -1.16 10.26
N GLY A 239 -7.55 -1.79 11.18
CA GLY A 239 -7.98 -1.98 12.56
C GLY A 239 -8.70 -3.30 12.81
N MET A 240 -8.89 -4.14 11.79
CA MET A 240 -9.36 -5.53 11.95
C MET A 240 -8.20 -6.43 12.39
N ASN A 241 -7.90 -6.43 13.68
CA ASN A 241 -6.69 -7.03 14.22
C ASN A 241 -6.86 -8.52 14.63
N THR A 242 -8.09 -9.05 14.66
CA THR A 242 -8.36 -10.45 14.99
C THR A 242 -8.91 -11.22 13.78
N THR A 243 -8.65 -12.51 13.74
CA THR A 243 -9.17 -13.41 12.69
C THR A 243 -10.71 -13.36 12.62
N GLU A 244 -11.38 -13.32 13.77
CA GLU A 244 -12.84 -13.23 13.85
C GLU A 244 -13.35 -11.94 13.20
N ALA A 245 -12.78 -10.78 13.55
CA ALA A 245 -13.19 -9.50 12.98
C ALA A 245 -13.00 -9.46 11.44
N LYS A 246 -11.91 -10.06 10.95
CA LYS A 246 -11.65 -10.17 9.50
C LYS A 246 -12.71 -11.06 8.82
N LYS A 247 -13.01 -12.21 9.39
CA LYS A 247 -14.04 -13.13 8.88
C LYS A 247 -15.41 -12.46 8.88
N ASP A 248 -15.79 -11.85 10.00
CA ASP A 248 -17.09 -11.19 10.15
C ASP A 248 -17.26 -10.08 9.10
N LEU A 249 -16.22 -9.26 8.86
CA LEU A 249 -16.24 -8.23 7.83
C LEU A 249 -16.47 -8.83 6.44
N LEU A 250 -15.68 -9.83 6.05
CA LEU A 250 -15.78 -10.43 4.72
C LEU A 250 -17.10 -11.19 4.51
N ASP A 251 -17.58 -11.90 5.53
CA ASP A 251 -18.83 -12.65 5.47
C ASP A 251 -20.07 -11.75 5.44
N HIS A 252 -19.97 -10.57 6.10
CA HIS A 252 -21.05 -9.59 6.11
C HIS A 252 -21.11 -8.78 4.83
N VAL A 253 -19.97 -8.15 4.44
CA VAL A 253 -19.92 -7.22 3.30
C VAL A 253 -19.88 -7.94 1.95
N LYS A 254 -19.20 -9.07 1.85
CA LYS A 254 -19.01 -9.88 0.64
C LYS A 254 -18.49 -9.06 -0.56
N PRO A 255 -17.37 -8.33 -0.40
CA PRO A 255 -16.82 -7.52 -1.48
C PRO A 255 -16.31 -8.41 -2.62
N GLN A 256 -16.18 -7.87 -3.81
CA GLN A 256 -15.56 -8.57 -4.93
C GLN A 256 -14.03 -8.59 -4.82
N HIS A 257 -13.46 -7.55 -4.18
CA HIS A 257 -12.02 -7.45 -3.98
C HIS A 257 -11.67 -6.83 -2.63
N ILE A 258 -10.42 -7.06 -2.18
CA ILE A 258 -9.81 -6.33 -1.06
C ILE A 258 -8.45 -5.78 -1.47
N VAL A 259 -8.10 -4.62 -0.91
CA VAL A 259 -6.82 -3.93 -1.13
C VAL A 259 -6.00 -3.98 0.14
N ILE A 260 -4.87 -4.67 0.09
CA ILE A 260 -4.11 -4.96 1.29
C ILE A 260 -2.86 -4.07 1.36
N LYS A 261 -2.73 -3.32 2.45
CA LYS A 261 -1.58 -2.48 2.77
C LYS A 261 -0.82 -3.10 3.96
N PRO A 262 0.24 -3.89 3.74
CA PRO A 262 0.92 -4.61 4.81
C PRO A 262 1.28 -3.74 6.02
N SER A 263 1.78 -2.52 5.81
CA SER A 263 2.12 -1.58 6.88
C SER A 263 0.92 -1.12 7.72
N MET A 264 -0.30 -1.21 7.19
CA MET A 264 -1.51 -0.75 7.88
C MET A 264 -2.34 -1.88 8.49
N VAL A 265 -2.12 -3.11 8.03
CA VAL A 265 -2.84 -4.29 8.54
C VAL A 265 -2.01 -5.14 9.50
N GLY A 266 -0.74 -4.80 9.74
CA GLY A 266 0.11 -5.46 10.72
C GLY A 266 1.17 -6.40 10.14
N GLY A 267 1.69 -6.10 8.94
CA GLY A 267 2.82 -6.79 8.34
C GLY A 267 2.44 -7.96 7.44
N TRP A 268 3.43 -8.78 7.13
CA TRP A 268 3.28 -9.90 6.19
C TRP A 268 2.35 -10.99 6.71
N ALA A 269 2.48 -11.35 7.99
CA ALA A 269 1.65 -12.40 8.59
C ALA A 269 0.16 -12.02 8.57
N ALA A 270 -0.16 -10.78 8.94
CA ALA A 270 -1.53 -10.29 8.91
C ALA A 270 -2.07 -10.10 7.48
N ALA A 271 -1.21 -9.68 6.54
CA ALA A 271 -1.57 -9.55 5.14
C ALA A 271 -1.82 -10.92 4.49
N GLN A 272 -1.02 -11.94 4.83
CA GLN A 272 -1.23 -13.31 4.38
C GLN A 272 -2.56 -13.88 4.89
N GLU A 273 -2.89 -13.63 6.14
CA GLU A 273 -4.19 -14.04 6.70
C GLU A 273 -5.36 -13.41 5.94
N TRP A 274 -5.27 -12.13 5.55
CA TRP A 274 -6.27 -11.49 4.69
C TRP A 274 -6.39 -12.17 3.33
N ILE A 275 -5.27 -12.55 2.72
CA ILE A 275 -5.24 -13.27 1.44
C ILE A 275 -5.92 -14.63 1.57
N ASP A 276 -5.56 -15.40 2.59
CA ASP A 276 -6.11 -16.74 2.82
C ASP A 276 -7.63 -16.68 3.02
N LEU A 277 -8.11 -15.77 3.88
CA LEU A 277 -9.54 -15.54 4.11
C LEU A 277 -10.29 -15.06 2.86
N ALA A 278 -9.67 -14.24 2.03
CA ALA A 278 -10.24 -13.78 0.77
C ALA A 278 -10.35 -14.93 -0.24
N GLN A 279 -9.30 -15.75 -0.37
CA GLN A 279 -9.27 -16.91 -1.26
C GLN A 279 -10.32 -17.96 -0.88
N GLU A 280 -10.49 -18.25 0.42
CA GLU A 280 -11.56 -19.13 0.93
C GLU A 280 -12.97 -18.69 0.49
N ARG A 281 -13.15 -17.37 0.23
CA ARG A 281 -14.43 -16.75 -0.15
C ARG A 281 -14.52 -16.37 -1.62
N SER A 282 -13.53 -16.74 -2.43
CA SER A 282 -13.43 -16.34 -3.84
C SER A 282 -13.40 -14.81 -4.03
N ILE A 283 -12.89 -14.06 -3.06
CA ILE A 283 -12.68 -12.62 -3.12
C ILE A 283 -11.31 -12.35 -3.75
N GLY A 284 -11.26 -11.51 -4.78
CA GLY A 284 -10.02 -11.06 -5.39
C GLY A 284 -9.23 -10.13 -4.45
N TRP A 285 -7.93 -10.01 -4.67
CA TRP A 285 -7.09 -9.13 -3.87
C TRP A 285 -5.90 -8.59 -4.65
N TRP A 286 -5.37 -7.48 -4.20
CA TRP A 286 -4.06 -6.97 -4.59
C TRP A 286 -3.37 -6.25 -3.44
N ILE A 287 -2.05 -6.19 -3.53
CA ILE A 287 -1.21 -5.49 -2.56
C ILE A 287 -0.97 -4.06 -3.03
N THR A 288 -1.01 -3.12 -2.10
CA THR A 288 -0.64 -1.74 -2.36
C THR A 288 0.27 -1.18 -1.26
N SER A 289 1.03 -0.17 -1.62
CA SER A 289 1.83 0.64 -0.70
C SER A 289 0.94 1.64 0.04
N ALA A 290 1.30 1.95 1.29
CA ALA A 290 0.77 3.08 2.05
C ALA A 290 1.74 4.27 2.01
N LEU A 291 2.45 4.46 0.91
CA LEU A 291 3.46 5.51 0.70
C LEU A 291 4.66 5.38 1.66
N GLU A 292 5.15 4.19 1.84
CA GLU A 292 6.39 3.91 2.55
C GLU A 292 7.59 4.52 1.81
N SER A 293 8.71 4.66 2.52
CA SER A 293 10.01 4.88 1.87
C SER A 293 10.45 3.66 1.06
N SER A 294 11.61 3.76 0.43
CA SER A 294 12.17 2.62 -0.28
C SER A 294 12.39 1.39 0.61
N ILE A 295 12.58 1.54 1.92
CA ILE A 295 12.77 0.41 2.85
C ILE A 295 11.49 -0.39 2.98
N GLY A 296 10.39 0.25 3.36
CA GLY A 296 9.09 -0.43 3.49
C GLY A 296 8.55 -0.93 2.15
N LEU A 297 8.69 -0.14 1.08
CA LEU A 297 8.28 -0.56 -0.25
C LEU A 297 9.08 -1.80 -0.73
N ASN A 298 10.38 -1.86 -0.46
CA ASN A 298 11.21 -3.03 -0.78
C ASN A 298 10.71 -4.29 -0.06
N ALA A 299 10.38 -4.15 1.22
CA ALA A 299 9.87 -5.25 2.03
C ALA A 299 8.55 -5.78 1.48
N ILE A 300 7.62 -4.88 1.13
CA ILE A 300 6.33 -5.23 0.53
C ILE A 300 6.53 -5.87 -0.85
N ALA A 301 7.34 -5.25 -1.71
CA ALA A 301 7.56 -5.72 -3.08
C ALA A 301 8.17 -7.13 -3.13
N GLN A 302 9.21 -7.38 -2.34
CA GLN A 302 9.87 -8.69 -2.33
C GLN A 302 8.93 -9.80 -1.83
N TRP A 303 8.15 -9.53 -0.79
CA TRP A 303 7.13 -10.47 -0.33
C TRP A 303 6.05 -10.68 -1.39
N THR A 304 5.53 -9.62 -1.99
CA THR A 304 4.53 -9.70 -3.07
C THR A 304 5.01 -10.56 -4.25
N ALA A 305 6.31 -10.46 -4.59
CA ALA A 305 6.91 -11.28 -5.66
C ALA A 305 6.85 -12.79 -5.35
N THR A 306 6.78 -13.19 -4.06
CA THR A 306 6.66 -14.62 -3.68
C THR A 306 5.25 -15.16 -3.82
N LEU A 307 4.25 -14.29 -3.96
CA LEU A 307 2.83 -14.67 -4.03
C LEU A 307 2.36 -15.09 -5.44
N GLY A 308 3.23 -15.01 -6.46
CA GLY A 308 2.90 -15.39 -7.83
C GLY A 308 1.81 -14.51 -8.46
N VAL A 309 1.77 -13.22 -8.11
CA VAL A 309 0.75 -12.27 -8.57
C VAL A 309 0.82 -12.05 -10.09
N THR A 310 -0.34 -12.05 -10.73
CA THR A 310 -0.50 -11.79 -12.17
C THR A 310 -1.31 -10.53 -12.46
N VAL A 311 -2.09 -10.06 -11.47
CA VAL A 311 -2.86 -8.82 -11.57
C VAL A 311 -2.00 -7.61 -11.17
N PRO A 312 -2.24 -6.43 -11.75
CA PRO A 312 -1.48 -5.23 -11.37
C PRO A 312 -1.65 -4.85 -9.90
N GLN A 313 -0.51 -4.63 -9.23
CA GLN A 313 -0.39 -4.26 -7.82
C GLN A 313 -0.21 -2.75 -7.66
N GLY A 314 -0.54 -2.19 -6.50
CA GLY A 314 -0.38 -0.76 -6.20
C GLY A 314 1.00 -0.39 -5.66
N LEU A 315 2.09 -0.83 -6.29
CA LEU A 315 3.46 -0.70 -5.78
C LEU A 315 4.34 0.29 -6.55
N GLY A 316 3.74 1.14 -7.41
CA GLY A 316 4.46 2.13 -8.20
C GLY A 316 4.83 3.44 -7.46
N THR A 317 4.87 3.46 -6.14
CA THR A 317 4.96 4.69 -5.32
C THR A 317 6.39 5.13 -4.97
N GLY A 318 7.41 4.34 -5.28
CA GLY A 318 8.79 4.60 -4.86
C GLY A 318 9.38 5.93 -5.32
N SER A 319 8.93 6.46 -6.46
CA SER A 319 9.40 7.74 -7.02
C SER A 319 8.65 8.97 -6.53
N VAL A 320 7.68 8.80 -5.62
CA VAL A 320 6.82 9.89 -5.17
C VAL A 320 7.57 10.93 -4.33
N TYR A 321 8.64 10.53 -3.65
CA TYR A 321 9.45 11.42 -2.81
C TYR A 321 10.67 11.97 -3.56
N ALA A 322 10.97 13.26 -3.32
CA ALA A 322 12.15 13.92 -3.87
C ALA A 322 13.45 13.44 -3.19
N ASP A 323 13.32 13.06 -1.92
CA ASP A 323 14.39 12.75 -0.98
C ASP A 323 14.27 11.35 -0.37
N ASN A 324 13.76 10.38 -1.15
CA ASN A 324 13.68 8.98 -0.74
C ASN A 324 15.07 8.37 -0.50
N ILE A 325 15.10 7.22 0.17
CA ILE A 325 16.33 6.42 0.31
C ILE A 325 16.65 5.78 -1.05
N PRO A 326 17.82 6.03 -1.65
CA PRO A 326 18.21 5.39 -2.90
C PRO A 326 18.24 3.86 -2.76
N SER A 327 17.63 3.18 -3.71
CA SER A 327 17.41 1.74 -3.62
C SER A 327 17.46 1.05 -4.98
N PRO A 328 17.58 -0.28 -5.03
CA PRO A 328 17.47 -1.08 -6.26
C PRO A 328 16.11 -1.04 -6.96
N LEU A 329 15.08 -0.48 -6.32
CA LEU A 329 13.73 -0.48 -6.88
C LEU A 329 13.59 0.57 -8.00
N THR A 330 12.99 0.16 -9.11
CA THR A 330 12.67 1.04 -10.24
C THR A 330 11.35 0.64 -10.89
N VAL A 331 10.65 1.61 -11.48
CA VAL A 331 9.45 1.36 -12.29
C VAL A 331 9.81 1.48 -13.76
N LYS A 332 9.48 0.45 -14.55
CA LYS A 332 9.75 0.43 -15.99
C LYS A 332 8.72 -0.45 -16.71
N GLY A 333 8.09 0.11 -17.74
CA GLY A 333 7.20 -0.67 -18.62
C GLY A 333 5.96 -1.22 -17.91
N GLY A 334 5.41 -0.51 -16.91
CA GLY A 334 4.26 -0.98 -16.14
C GLY A 334 4.60 -2.04 -15.09
N GLU A 335 5.88 -2.21 -14.76
CA GLU A 335 6.34 -3.15 -13.74
C GLU A 335 7.22 -2.45 -12.70
N LEU A 336 7.12 -2.87 -11.45
CA LEU A 336 8.13 -2.62 -10.43
C LEU A 336 9.24 -3.67 -10.59
N ARG A 337 10.49 -3.23 -10.70
CA ARG A 337 11.67 -4.08 -10.91
C ARG A 337 12.71 -3.85 -9.84
N TYR A 338 13.52 -4.86 -9.59
CA TYR A 338 14.70 -4.81 -8.74
C TYR A 338 15.95 -4.87 -9.60
N LEU A 339 16.88 -3.94 -9.39
CA LEU A 339 18.16 -3.84 -10.11
C LEU A 339 19.30 -4.30 -9.16
N PRO A 340 19.71 -5.57 -9.19
CA PRO A 340 20.65 -6.11 -8.20
C PRO A 340 22.04 -5.47 -8.26
N GLU A 341 22.39 -4.80 -9.36
CA GLU A 341 23.63 -4.04 -9.52
C GLU A 341 23.61 -2.67 -8.85
N VAL A 342 22.42 -2.17 -8.43
CA VAL A 342 22.27 -0.88 -7.75
C VAL A 342 22.39 -1.09 -6.24
N ALA A 343 23.39 -0.45 -5.63
CA ALA A 343 23.59 -0.51 -4.20
C ALA A 343 22.55 0.37 -3.46
N TRP A 344 22.23 -0.03 -2.22
CA TRP A 344 21.52 0.83 -1.28
C TRP A 344 22.43 1.97 -0.81
N ASP A 345 21.89 3.17 -0.75
CA ASP A 345 22.50 4.29 -0.03
C ASP A 345 21.70 4.54 1.26
N LEU A 346 22.28 4.16 2.37
CA LEU A 346 21.64 4.22 3.70
C LEU A 346 22.18 5.38 4.56
N GLU A 347 22.96 6.31 4.01
CA GLU A 347 23.56 7.43 4.76
C GLU A 347 22.51 8.23 5.53
N ARG A 348 21.33 8.43 4.98
CA ARG A 348 20.23 9.16 5.63
C ARG A 348 19.70 8.47 6.89
N LEU A 349 19.96 7.18 7.09
CA LEU A 349 19.55 6.44 8.27
C LEU A 349 20.51 6.60 9.45
N ALA A 350 21.63 7.30 9.25
CA ALA A 350 22.69 7.50 10.26
C ALA A 350 23.11 6.21 10.96
N LEU A 351 23.41 5.15 10.17
CA LEU A 351 23.75 3.80 10.62
C LEU A 351 25.18 3.68 11.12
#